data_d67c3db04d189936880590e436db33b8
#
_entry.id   d67c3db04d189936880590e436db33b8
#
_cell.length_a   1.000
_cell.length_b   1.000
_cell.length_c   1.000
_cell.angle_alpha   90.00
_cell.angle_beta   90.00
_cell.angle_gamma   90.00
#
_symmetry.space_group_name_H-M   'P 1'
#
loop_
_entity.id
_entity.type
_entity.pdbx_description
1 polymer ?
#
loop_
_entity_poly.entity_id
_entity_poly.type
_entity_poly.pdbx_seq_one_letter_code
_entity_poly.pdbx_strand_id
1 'polypeptide(L)'
;MTPRDTQRAKVYAAEDFVRTLFDRAAEHGNRVVDFFGTQLTLPPEGRFASAPSVQRYVDEVLAHPAVRAHWPAVGALTVRARRGATAAHYERSDDDGAAIAVPDRRSRWALRELVVLHEIAHHLCDAEPPHGPEFIATFCELAETVMGPEVAHVLRVVYAKEGVR
;
A
#
# COMPACT_ATOMS: atom_id res chain seq x y z
N MET A 1 -26.62 -6.25 3.28
CA MET A 1 -25.89 -6.93 2.16
C MET A 1 -24.61 -6.15 1.90
N THR A 2 -23.45 -6.80 2.06
CA THR A 2 -22.16 -6.16 1.77
C THR A 2 -22.03 -5.95 0.26
N PRO A 3 -21.68 -4.75 -0.21
CA PRO A 3 -21.42 -4.50 -1.62
C PRO A 3 -20.33 -5.43 -2.17
N ARG A 4 -20.55 -5.94 -3.38
CA ARG A 4 -19.58 -6.82 -4.03
C ARG A 4 -18.34 -6.02 -4.43
N ASP A 5 -17.16 -6.53 -4.09
CA ASP A 5 -15.87 -5.95 -4.48
C ASP A 5 -15.56 -6.27 -5.95
N THR A 6 -16.10 -5.46 -6.85
CA THR A 6 -15.98 -5.67 -8.31
C THR A 6 -14.69 -5.11 -8.89
N GLN A 7 -13.96 -4.30 -8.14
CA GLN A 7 -12.73 -3.66 -8.59
C GLN A 7 -11.45 -4.37 -8.17
N ARG A 8 -11.53 -5.33 -7.26
CA ARG A 8 -10.35 -5.98 -6.66
C ARG A 8 -9.30 -6.43 -7.69
N ALA A 9 -9.71 -7.11 -8.74
CA ALA A 9 -8.78 -7.60 -9.77
C ALA A 9 -8.10 -6.46 -10.52
N LYS A 10 -8.83 -5.39 -10.83
CA LYS A 10 -8.29 -4.20 -11.49
C LYS A 10 -7.32 -3.43 -10.59
N VAL A 11 -7.64 -3.32 -9.31
CA VAL A 11 -6.77 -2.69 -8.31
C VAL A 11 -5.45 -3.43 -8.21
N TYR A 12 -5.47 -4.75 -8.08
CA TYR A 12 -4.24 -5.56 -8.04
C TYR A 12 -3.44 -5.50 -9.34
N ALA A 13 -4.09 -5.50 -10.50
CA ALA A 13 -3.41 -5.36 -11.78
C ALA A 13 -2.71 -3.99 -11.90
N ALA A 14 -3.39 -2.92 -11.50
CA ALA A 14 -2.82 -1.57 -11.47
C ALA A 14 -1.60 -1.49 -10.56
N GLU A 15 -1.71 -1.99 -9.34
CA GLU A 15 -0.62 -1.97 -8.36
C GLU A 15 0.56 -2.85 -8.76
N ASP A 16 0.29 -3.98 -9.41
CA ASP A 16 1.35 -4.83 -9.98
C ASP A 16 2.15 -4.08 -11.06
N PHE A 17 1.48 -3.34 -11.92
CA PHE A 17 2.15 -2.47 -12.89
C PHE A 17 3.02 -1.40 -12.20
N VAL A 18 2.50 -0.75 -11.17
CA VAL A 18 3.26 0.26 -10.41
C VAL A 18 4.49 -0.37 -9.76
N ARG A 19 4.37 -1.53 -9.14
CA ARG A 19 5.51 -2.25 -8.56
C ARG A 19 6.57 -2.60 -9.61
N THR A 20 6.15 -3.02 -10.79
CA THR A 20 7.06 -3.31 -11.90
C THR A 20 7.84 -2.05 -12.32
N LEU A 21 7.20 -0.89 -12.34
CA LEU A 21 7.86 0.39 -12.63
C LEU A 21 8.96 0.70 -11.61
N PHE A 22 8.69 0.53 -10.32
CA PHE A 22 9.68 0.70 -9.25
C PHE A 22 10.81 -0.33 -9.35
N ASP A 23 10.51 -1.58 -9.65
CA ASP A 23 11.52 -2.63 -9.82
C ASP A 23 12.48 -2.33 -10.96
N ARG A 24 11.97 -1.88 -12.10
CA ARG A 24 12.79 -1.49 -13.25
C ARG A 24 13.69 -0.29 -12.92
N ALA A 25 13.15 0.71 -12.24
CA ALA A 25 13.94 1.87 -11.81
C ALA A 25 15.09 1.45 -10.88
N ALA A 26 14.83 0.55 -9.94
CA ALA A 26 15.83 0.01 -9.03
C ALA A 26 16.90 -0.83 -9.75
N GLU A 27 16.49 -1.70 -10.68
CA GLU A 27 17.41 -2.54 -11.48
C GLU A 27 18.37 -1.72 -12.34
N HIS A 28 17.88 -0.64 -12.95
CA HIS A 28 18.69 0.24 -13.80
C HIS A 28 19.48 1.29 -13.02
N GLY A 29 19.31 1.39 -11.71
CA GLY A 29 19.95 2.41 -10.88
C GLY A 29 19.56 3.85 -11.24
N ASN A 30 18.49 4.03 -12.02
CA ASN A 30 17.99 5.31 -12.46
C ASN A 30 16.53 5.48 -12.08
N ARG A 31 16.26 6.38 -11.16
CA ARG A 31 14.92 6.69 -10.66
C ARG A 31 14.15 7.67 -11.53
N VAL A 32 14.78 8.25 -12.54
CA VAL A 32 14.09 9.07 -13.54
C VAL A 32 13.47 8.12 -14.56
N VAL A 33 12.15 8.16 -14.66
CA VAL A 33 11.39 7.30 -15.57
C VAL A 33 10.54 8.12 -16.51
N ASP A 34 10.38 7.64 -17.75
CA ASP A 34 9.36 8.15 -18.66
C ASP A 34 8.05 7.46 -18.35
N PHE A 35 7.08 8.22 -17.88
CA PHE A 35 5.77 7.75 -17.50
C PHE A 35 4.71 8.40 -18.37
N PHE A 36 4.30 7.71 -19.43
CA PHE A 36 3.33 8.19 -20.41
C PHE A 36 3.64 9.60 -20.94
N GLY A 37 4.89 9.82 -21.33
CA GLY A 37 5.36 11.10 -21.89
C GLY A 37 5.78 12.14 -20.86
N THR A 38 5.68 11.83 -19.57
CA THR A 38 6.13 12.71 -18.48
C THR A 38 7.34 12.09 -17.79
N GLN A 39 8.41 12.85 -17.63
CA GLN A 39 9.54 12.42 -16.83
C GLN A 39 9.24 12.62 -15.34
N LEU A 40 9.36 11.54 -14.57
CA LEU A 40 9.17 11.54 -13.12
C LEU A 40 10.42 10.98 -12.44
N THR A 41 10.74 11.52 -11.27
CA THR A 41 11.74 10.95 -10.39
C THR A 41 11.03 10.16 -9.30
N LEU A 42 11.13 8.84 -9.36
CA LEU A 42 10.56 7.97 -8.33
C LEU A 42 11.42 7.97 -7.07
N PRO A 43 10.82 8.03 -5.86
CA PRO A 43 11.58 7.79 -4.64
C PRO A 43 12.03 6.32 -4.56
N PRO A 44 13.06 6.00 -3.77
CA PRO A 44 13.35 4.60 -3.46
C PRO A 44 12.18 3.99 -2.69
N GLU A 45 11.84 2.76 -3.03
CA GLU A 45 10.83 2.01 -2.28
C GLU A 45 11.50 1.22 -1.16
N GLY A 46 10.98 1.32 0.06
CA GLY A 46 11.44 0.55 1.20
C GLY A 46 11.24 -0.95 1.02
N ARG A 47 12.21 -1.73 1.50
CA ARG A 47 12.15 -3.19 1.58
C ARG A 47 12.40 -3.62 3.01
N PHE A 48 11.70 -4.65 3.45
CA PHE A 48 11.73 -5.10 4.83
C PHE A 48 12.27 -6.53 4.92
N ALA A 49 13.11 -6.78 5.92
CA ALA A 49 13.73 -8.09 6.10
C ALA A 49 12.86 -9.04 6.94
N SER A 50 11.91 -8.51 7.72
CA SER A 50 11.17 -9.27 8.72
C SER A 50 9.87 -8.58 9.15
N ALA A 51 8.98 -9.33 9.82
CA ALA A 51 7.79 -8.75 10.45
C ALA A 51 8.11 -7.64 11.46
N PRO A 52 9.13 -7.74 12.33
CA PRO A 52 9.52 -6.63 13.20
C PRO A 52 9.93 -5.36 12.46
N SER A 53 10.60 -5.45 11.31
CA SER A 53 10.93 -4.26 10.51
C SER A 53 9.69 -3.64 9.86
N VAL A 54 8.73 -4.46 9.43
CA VAL A 54 7.42 -3.96 8.97
C VAL A 54 6.67 -3.26 10.11
N GLN A 55 6.69 -3.82 11.32
CA GLN A 55 6.04 -3.19 12.48
C GLN A 55 6.62 -1.80 12.77
N ARG A 56 7.94 -1.66 12.77
CA ARG A 56 8.56 -0.32 12.95
C ARG A 56 8.11 0.67 11.90
N TYR A 57 8.05 0.25 10.65
CA TYR A 57 7.57 1.10 9.57
C TYR A 57 6.10 1.50 9.74
N VAL A 58 5.23 0.57 10.10
CA VAL A 58 3.82 0.84 10.39
C VAL A 58 3.68 1.86 11.52
N ASP A 59 4.45 1.68 12.60
CA ASP A 59 4.44 2.61 13.74
C ASP A 59 4.89 4.01 13.32
N GLU A 60 5.93 4.12 12.50
CA GLU A 60 6.40 5.40 11.95
C GLU A 60 5.37 6.08 11.07
N VAL A 61 4.71 5.33 10.18
CA VAL A 61 3.64 5.86 9.31
C VAL A 61 2.47 6.37 10.14
N LEU A 62 1.99 5.59 11.09
CA LEU A 62 0.86 5.99 11.95
C LEU A 62 1.22 7.12 12.93
N ALA A 63 2.50 7.29 13.27
CA ALA A 63 2.99 8.41 14.07
C ALA A 63 3.29 9.67 13.24
N HIS A 64 3.29 9.57 11.91
CA HIS A 64 3.58 10.71 11.04
C HIS A 64 2.56 11.83 11.27
N PRO A 65 3.01 13.09 11.53
CA PRO A 65 2.10 14.18 11.89
C PRO A 65 0.97 14.42 10.89
N ALA A 66 1.26 14.35 9.59
CA ALA A 66 0.26 14.53 8.54
C ALA A 66 -0.74 13.36 8.48
N VAL A 67 -0.30 12.14 8.73
CA VAL A 67 -1.18 10.97 8.82
C VAL A 67 -2.12 11.10 10.02
N ARG A 68 -1.59 11.45 11.18
CA ARG A 68 -2.40 11.69 12.39
C ARG A 68 -3.40 12.83 12.24
N ALA A 69 -3.01 13.88 11.53
CA ALA A 69 -3.91 15.00 11.26
C ALA A 69 -5.05 14.63 10.31
N HIS A 70 -4.76 13.81 9.30
CA HIS A 70 -5.75 13.40 8.30
C HIS A 70 -6.68 12.28 8.82
N TRP A 71 -6.14 11.33 9.60
CA TRP A 71 -6.88 10.20 10.18
C TRP A 71 -6.74 10.16 11.70
N PRO A 72 -7.35 11.13 12.43
CA PRO A 72 -7.10 11.29 13.87
C PRO A 72 -7.66 10.18 14.76
N ALA A 73 -8.65 9.42 14.27
CA ALA A 73 -9.33 8.37 15.05
C ALA A 73 -8.75 6.96 14.84
N VAL A 74 -7.59 6.85 14.18
CA VAL A 74 -6.96 5.56 13.88
C VAL A 74 -6.42 4.90 15.15
N GLY A 75 -6.80 3.64 15.36
CA GLY A 75 -6.29 2.81 16.44
C GLY A 75 -4.96 2.13 16.11
N ALA A 76 -4.47 1.35 17.06
CA ALA A 76 -3.23 0.57 16.91
C ALA A 76 -3.35 -0.49 15.81
N LEU A 77 -2.23 -0.75 15.13
CA LEU A 77 -2.12 -1.76 14.09
C LEU A 77 -0.90 -2.65 14.36
N THR A 78 -1.15 -3.94 14.53
CA THR A 78 -0.11 -4.94 14.82
C THR A 78 0.28 -5.68 13.54
N VAL A 79 1.58 -5.94 13.38
CA VAL A 79 2.09 -6.80 12.30
C VAL A 79 2.42 -8.17 12.86
N ARG A 80 1.96 -9.21 12.19
CA ARG A 80 2.26 -10.60 12.55
C ARG A 80 2.75 -11.40 11.36
N ALA A 81 3.68 -12.31 11.60
CA ALA A 81 4.12 -13.25 10.59
C ALA A 81 3.10 -14.39 10.45
N ARG A 82 2.85 -14.81 9.21
CA ARG A 82 1.97 -15.94 8.88
C ARG A 82 2.70 -16.97 8.04
N ARG A 83 2.84 -18.19 8.57
CA ARG A 83 3.43 -19.29 7.82
C ARG A 83 2.57 -19.69 6.65
N GLY A 84 3.21 -20.01 5.51
CA GLY A 84 2.54 -20.46 4.30
C GLY A 84 1.77 -19.38 3.55
N ALA A 85 1.78 -18.13 4.01
CA ALA A 85 1.23 -17.02 3.27
C ALA A 85 2.17 -16.58 2.15
N THR A 86 1.63 -16.22 1.00
CA THR A 86 2.38 -15.67 -0.13
C THR A 86 2.15 -14.18 -0.31
N ALA A 87 1.14 -13.62 0.35
CA ALA A 87 0.76 -12.23 0.28
C ALA A 87 0.50 -11.66 1.68
N ALA A 88 0.74 -10.36 1.85
CA ALA A 88 0.29 -9.63 3.02
C ALA A 88 -1.23 -9.38 2.93
N HIS A 89 -1.90 -9.29 4.06
CA HIS A 89 -3.28 -8.85 4.11
C HIS A 89 -3.65 -8.24 5.46
N TYR A 90 -4.58 -7.29 5.39
CA TYR A 90 -5.15 -6.65 6.56
C TYR A 90 -6.28 -7.51 7.16
N GLU A 91 -6.30 -7.58 8.49
CA GLU A 91 -7.31 -8.29 9.25
C GLU A 91 -7.86 -7.39 10.36
N ARG A 92 -9.15 -7.46 10.58
CA ARG A 92 -9.79 -6.85 11.75
C ARG A 92 -10.64 -7.89 12.47
N SER A 93 -10.46 -7.99 13.77
CA SER A 93 -11.23 -8.85 14.65
C SER A 93 -11.73 -8.04 15.83
N ASP A 94 -12.93 -8.34 16.31
CA ASP A 94 -13.48 -7.68 17.49
C ASP A 94 -12.69 -8.05 18.77
N ASP A 95 -12.09 -9.25 18.79
CA ASP A 95 -11.35 -9.76 19.96
C ASP A 95 -9.86 -9.37 19.93
N ASP A 96 -9.22 -9.47 18.75
CA ASP A 96 -7.76 -9.32 18.60
C ASP A 96 -7.33 -7.96 18.04
N GLY A 97 -8.29 -7.11 17.66
CA GLY A 97 -8.01 -5.80 17.06
C GLY A 97 -7.60 -5.88 15.61
N ALA A 98 -6.86 -4.87 15.14
CA ALA A 98 -6.41 -4.76 13.76
C ALA A 98 -4.98 -5.28 13.59
N ALA A 99 -4.74 -6.05 12.53
CA ALA A 99 -3.43 -6.61 12.22
C ALA A 99 -3.16 -6.66 10.71
N ILE A 100 -1.88 -6.58 10.36
CA ILE A 100 -1.38 -6.96 9.03
C ILE A 100 -0.66 -8.29 9.18
N ALA A 101 -1.16 -9.33 8.50
CA ALA A 101 -0.47 -10.60 8.38
C ALA A 101 0.52 -10.51 7.22
N VAL A 102 1.78 -10.81 7.45
CA VAL A 102 2.83 -10.81 6.43
C VAL A 102 3.42 -12.20 6.27
N PRO A 103 3.86 -12.59 5.06
CA PRO A 103 4.55 -13.85 4.85
C PRO A 103 5.82 -13.93 5.70
N ASP A 104 6.16 -15.13 6.15
CA ASP A 104 7.47 -15.34 6.71
C ASP A 104 8.56 -15.27 5.60
N ARG A 105 9.81 -15.25 5.98
CA ARG A 105 11.05 -14.91 5.23
C ARG A 105 11.17 -15.22 3.72
N ARG A 106 10.25 -15.97 3.10
CA ARG A 106 10.45 -16.49 1.73
C ARG A 106 9.79 -15.70 0.62
N SER A 107 8.83 -14.85 0.94
CA SER A 107 8.10 -14.06 -0.07
C SER A 107 8.52 -12.59 -0.03
N ARG A 108 9.56 -12.26 -0.76
CA ARG A 108 10.15 -10.90 -0.78
C ARG A 108 9.21 -9.81 -1.29
N TRP A 109 8.27 -10.15 -2.16
CA TRP A 109 7.45 -9.12 -2.79
C TRP A 109 6.37 -8.55 -1.86
N ALA A 110 5.93 -9.31 -0.86
CA ALA A 110 4.96 -8.84 0.13
C ALA A 110 5.59 -7.99 1.25
N LEU A 111 6.93 -7.97 1.36
CA LEU A 111 7.68 -7.19 2.34
C LEU A 111 8.25 -5.91 1.70
N ARG A 112 7.42 -5.21 0.95
CA ARG A 112 7.77 -3.96 0.29
C ARG A 112 6.81 -2.83 0.68
N GLU A 113 7.30 -1.62 0.62
CA GLU A 113 6.60 -0.42 1.11
C GLU A 113 5.22 -0.23 0.47
N LEU A 114 5.11 -0.37 -0.84
CA LEU A 114 3.82 -0.21 -1.54
C LEU A 114 2.77 -1.22 -1.08
N VAL A 115 3.17 -2.45 -0.80
CA VAL A 115 2.25 -3.48 -0.29
C VAL A 115 1.85 -3.16 1.16
N VAL A 116 2.79 -2.79 2.00
CA VAL A 116 2.50 -2.42 3.41
C VAL A 116 1.60 -1.19 3.49
N LEU A 117 1.83 -0.18 2.66
CA LEU A 117 0.96 1.01 2.59
C LEU A 117 -0.46 0.67 2.12
N HIS A 118 -0.62 -0.28 1.20
CA HIS A 118 -1.94 -0.78 0.80
C HIS A 118 -2.70 -1.36 2.00
N GLU A 119 -2.03 -2.18 2.80
CA GLU A 119 -2.66 -2.79 4.00
C GLU A 119 -2.92 -1.74 5.10
N ILE A 120 -2.05 -0.75 5.26
CA ILE A 120 -2.32 0.39 6.15
C ILE A 120 -3.54 1.19 5.65
N ALA A 121 -3.70 1.37 4.35
CA ALA A 121 -4.86 2.05 3.79
C ALA A 121 -6.17 1.35 4.14
N HIS A 122 -6.20 0.02 4.19
CA HIS A 122 -7.36 -0.73 4.71
C HIS A 122 -7.63 -0.44 6.19
N HIS A 123 -6.60 -0.20 6.98
CA HIS A 123 -6.76 0.19 8.39
C HIS A 123 -7.33 1.61 8.54
N LEU A 124 -6.99 2.51 7.63
CA LEU A 124 -7.45 3.90 7.62
C LEU A 124 -8.84 4.08 7.00
N CYS A 125 -9.32 3.10 6.23
CA CYS A 125 -10.57 3.16 5.48
C CYS A 125 -11.40 1.91 5.72
N ASP A 126 -12.51 2.06 6.42
CA ASP A 126 -13.46 0.99 6.71
C ASP A 126 -14.67 0.97 5.75
N ALA A 127 -14.61 1.77 4.69
CA ALA A 127 -15.67 1.83 3.69
C ALA A 127 -15.82 0.53 2.89
N GLU A 128 -17.03 0.28 2.45
CA GLU A 128 -17.39 -0.89 1.64
C GLU A 128 -17.80 -0.47 0.22
N PRO A 129 -17.40 -1.18 -0.82
CA PRO A 129 -16.57 -2.39 -0.80
C PRO A 129 -15.09 -2.09 -0.49
N PRO A 130 -14.30 -3.10 -0.03
CA PRO A 130 -12.92 -2.89 0.44
C PRO A 130 -11.97 -2.21 -0.56
N HIS A 131 -12.18 -2.39 -1.85
CA HIS A 131 -11.40 -1.73 -2.91
C HIS A 131 -12.27 -0.73 -3.70
N GLY A 132 -13.22 -0.08 -3.01
CA GLY A 132 -14.06 0.98 -3.59
C GLY A 132 -13.33 2.32 -3.73
N PRO A 133 -14.05 3.35 -4.22
CA PRO A 133 -13.48 4.69 -4.44
C PRO A 133 -12.83 5.31 -3.20
N GLU A 134 -13.40 5.06 -2.04
CA GLU A 134 -12.91 5.58 -0.76
C GLU A 134 -11.55 4.97 -0.40
N PHE A 135 -11.37 3.66 -0.61
CA PHE A 135 -10.08 3.00 -0.44
C PHE A 135 -9.03 3.55 -1.40
N ILE A 136 -9.38 3.70 -2.68
CA ILE A 136 -8.47 4.23 -3.70
C ILE A 136 -8.01 5.65 -3.33
N ALA A 137 -8.92 6.50 -2.92
CA ALA A 137 -8.59 7.86 -2.45
C ALA A 137 -7.67 7.81 -1.23
N THR A 138 -8.00 6.99 -0.24
CA THR A 138 -7.21 6.82 0.99
C THR A 138 -5.79 6.34 0.68
N PHE A 139 -5.65 5.32 -0.16
CA PHE A 139 -4.33 4.81 -0.52
C PHE A 139 -3.48 5.83 -1.29
N CYS A 140 -4.08 6.53 -2.26
CA CYS A 140 -3.37 7.58 -3.00
C CYS A 140 -2.92 8.73 -2.08
N GLU A 141 -3.77 9.18 -1.16
CA GLU A 141 -3.42 10.23 -0.19
C GLU A 141 -2.35 9.78 0.80
N LEU A 142 -2.43 8.55 1.27
CA LEU A 142 -1.41 7.97 2.16
C LEU A 142 -0.06 7.86 1.44
N ALA A 143 -0.05 7.36 0.22
CA ALA A 143 1.17 7.25 -0.60
C ALA A 143 1.77 8.64 -0.90
N GLU A 144 0.94 9.64 -1.17
CA GLU A 144 1.40 11.03 -1.35
C GLU A 144 2.07 11.58 -0.10
N THR A 145 1.48 11.34 1.06
CA THR A 145 1.99 11.82 2.34
C THR A 145 3.31 11.16 2.74
N VAL A 146 3.44 9.85 2.49
CA VAL A 146 4.58 9.04 2.95
C VAL A 146 5.70 8.97 1.92
N MET A 147 5.36 8.79 0.64
CA MET A 147 6.33 8.56 -0.44
C MET A 147 6.47 9.75 -1.39
N GLY A 148 5.52 10.66 -1.41
CA GLY A 148 5.59 11.87 -2.23
C GLY A 148 4.56 11.93 -3.37
N PRO A 149 4.43 13.12 -4.00
CA PRO A 149 3.39 13.37 -5.00
C PRO A 149 3.57 12.55 -6.29
N GLU A 150 4.79 12.19 -6.66
CA GLU A 150 5.07 11.39 -7.85
C GLU A 150 4.46 9.99 -7.74
N VAL A 151 4.55 9.37 -6.58
CA VAL A 151 3.95 8.04 -6.34
C VAL A 151 2.44 8.10 -6.42
N ALA A 152 1.83 9.10 -5.81
CA ALA A 152 0.39 9.31 -5.88
C ALA A 152 -0.08 9.58 -7.33
N HIS A 153 0.66 10.37 -8.09
CA HIS A 153 0.39 10.61 -9.49
C HIS A 153 0.40 9.30 -10.31
N VAL A 154 1.45 8.50 -10.13
CA VAL A 154 1.58 7.20 -10.80
C VAL A 154 0.39 6.29 -10.45
N LEU A 155 0.04 6.17 -9.18
CA LEU A 155 -1.11 5.38 -8.75
C LEU A 155 -2.41 5.85 -9.41
N ARG A 156 -2.71 7.15 -9.35
CA ARG A 156 -3.94 7.71 -9.93
C ARG A 156 -4.05 7.46 -11.43
N VAL A 157 -2.96 7.65 -12.17
CA VAL A 157 -2.95 7.43 -13.63
C VAL A 157 -3.14 5.96 -13.96
N VAL A 158 -2.44 5.05 -13.28
CA VAL A 158 -2.54 3.61 -13.55
C VAL A 158 -3.91 3.08 -13.15
N TYR A 159 -4.47 3.51 -12.01
CA TYR A 159 -5.84 3.16 -11.63
C TYR A 159 -6.85 3.59 -12.70
N ALA A 160 -6.75 4.82 -13.18
CA ALA A 160 -7.64 5.32 -14.24
C ALA A 160 -7.53 4.50 -15.52
N LYS A 161 -6.31 4.13 -15.93
CA LYS A 161 -6.07 3.29 -17.11
C LYS A 161 -6.64 1.88 -16.97
N GLU A 162 -6.63 1.30 -15.78
CA GLU A 162 -7.23 0.00 -15.47
C GLU A 162 -8.75 0.09 -15.27
N GLY A 163 -9.32 1.27 -15.33
CA GLY A 163 -10.77 1.49 -15.15
C GLY A 163 -11.20 1.33 -13.68
N VAL A 164 -10.32 1.60 -12.74
CA VAL A 164 -10.63 1.71 -11.30
C VAL A 164 -11.25 3.08 -11.04
N ARG A 165 -12.33 3.10 -10.26
CA ARG A 165 -13.12 4.30 -9.94
C ARG A 165 -13.28 4.47 -8.45
#